data_909e98d720ddcc22213af98ed64ad946
#
_entry.id   909e98d720ddcc22213af98ed64ad946
#
_cell.length_a   1.000
_cell.length_b   1.000
_cell.length_c   1.000
_cell.angle_alpha   90.00
_cell.angle_beta   90.00
_cell.angle_gamma   90.00
#
_symmetry.space_group_name_H-M   'P 1'
#
loop_
_entity.id
_entity.type
_entity.pdbx_description
1 polymer ?
#
loop_
_entity_poly.entity_id
_entity_poly.type
_entity_poly.pdbx_seq_one_letter_code
_entity_poly.pdbx_strand_id
1 'polypeptide(L)'
;DRSRGLGDVYKRQIYAWEDLKELADANLHAAQTKLMDILSNYQGFKKCTLILVFDAYKIEGHAEEVITYHNIHVVYTKEAETADQYIEKTVHKIGRENQVTVATSDGLEQIIIMGQGAHRMSARGLRDEIKATENQIRQQWHEKRQSSKNYLIDNISDEMAQYMQEKRLEK
;
A
#
# COMPACT_ATOMS: atom_id res chain seq x y z
N ASP A 1 14.58 10.71 -25.29
CA ASP A 1 13.24 10.44 -24.76
C ASP A 1 13.15 9.02 -24.15
N ARG A 2 14.09 8.74 -23.25
CA ARG A 2 14.13 7.44 -22.52
C ARG A 2 13.09 7.35 -21.38
N SER A 3 12.43 8.46 -21.06
CA SER A 3 11.44 8.51 -19.96
C SER A 3 10.02 8.09 -20.38
N ARG A 4 9.73 8.00 -21.67
CA ARG A 4 8.40 7.59 -22.17
C ARG A 4 8.14 6.08 -22.07
N GLY A 5 9.17 5.25 -21.90
CA GLY A 5 9.04 3.80 -21.88
C GLY A 5 8.67 3.17 -20.53
N LEU A 6 9.07 3.81 -19.44
CA LEU A 6 8.74 3.35 -18.08
C LEU A 6 7.37 3.84 -17.58
N GLY A 7 6.61 4.53 -18.42
CA GLY A 7 5.57 5.44 -18.00
C GLY A 7 4.14 4.96 -18.08
N ASP A 8 3.80 3.94 -18.84
CA ASP A 8 2.38 3.75 -19.18
C ASP A 8 1.57 2.97 -18.15
N VAL A 9 2.10 1.91 -17.56
CA VAL A 9 1.38 1.15 -16.53
C VAL A 9 1.48 1.83 -15.17
N TYR A 10 2.63 2.38 -14.84
CA TYR A 10 2.79 3.21 -13.63
C TYR A 10 1.96 4.47 -13.66
N LYS A 11 1.98 5.16 -14.78
CA LYS A 11 1.21 6.38 -14.95
C LYS A 11 -0.26 6.13 -14.64
N ARG A 12 -0.83 5.03 -15.10
CA ARG A 12 -2.24 4.72 -14.85
C ARG A 12 -2.56 4.49 -13.38
N GLN A 13 -1.71 3.79 -12.62
CA GLN A 13 -1.93 3.54 -11.19
C GLN A 13 -1.60 4.78 -10.34
N ILE A 14 -0.46 5.41 -10.58
CA ILE A 14 -0.03 6.62 -9.89
C ILE A 14 -0.96 7.79 -10.22
N TYR A 15 -1.37 7.95 -11.48
CA TYR A 15 -2.29 9.01 -11.88
C TYR A 15 -3.75 8.77 -11.47
N ALA A 16 -4.12 7.56 -11.06
CA ALA A 16 -5.41 7.31 -10.43
C ALA A 16 -5.52 7.89 -9.01
N TRP A 17 -4.38 8.24 -8.40
CA TRP A 17 -4.29 8.81 -7.05
C TRP A 17 -3.78 10.24 -7.15
N GLU A 18 -4.64 11.21 -6.85
CA GLU A 18 -4.34 12.64 -7.01
C GLU A 18 -3.05 13.07 -6.30
N ASP A 19 -2.84 12.61 -5.07
CA ASP A 19 -1.67 12.93 -4.26
C ASP A 19 -0.36 12.36 -4.83
N LEU A 20 -0.41 11.25 -5.56
CA LEU A 20 0.74 10.70 -6.26
C LEU A 20 0.93 11.32 -7.65
N LYS A 21 -0.15 11.74 -8.30
CA LYS A 21 -0.10 12.39 -9.62
C LYS A 21 0.73 13.66 -9.60
N GLU A 22 0.43 14.56 -8.66
CA GLU A 22 1.19 15.81 -8.51
C GLU A 22 2.68 15.56 -8.25
N LEU A 23 2.97 14.55 -7.40
CA LEU A 23 4.35 14.17 -7.10
C LEU A 23 5.05 13.53 -8.31
N ALA A 24 4.34 12.72 -9.10
CA ALA A 24 4.87 12.06 -10.29
C ALA A 24 5.22 13.03 -11.40
N ASP A 25 4.44 14.10 -11.55
CA ASP A 25 4.70 15.16 -12.52
C ASP A 25 6.01 15.92 -12.20
N ALA A 26 6.33 16.06 -10.91
CA ALA A 26 7.57 16.68 -10.46
C ALA A 26 8.74 15.68 -10.40
N ASN A 27 8.54 14.49 -9.87
CA ASN A 27 9.55 13.44 -9.69
C ASN A 27 8.90 12.05 -9.61
N LEU A 28 9.01 11.29 -10.71
CA LEU A 28 8.42 9.95 -10.80
C LEU A 28 9.01 8.99 -9.76
N HIS A 29 10.31 9.04 -9.52
CA HIS A 29 10.96 8.16 -8.54
C HIS A 29 10.46 8.43 -7.11
N ALA A 30 10.26 9.69 -6.75
CA ALA A 30 9.68 10.05 -5.47
C ALA A 30 8.24 9.53 -5.32
N ALA A 31 7.45 9.59 -6.39
CA ALA A 31 6.09 9.03 -6.40
C ALA A 31 6.08 7.50 -6.25
N GLN A 32 7.01 6.80 -6.89
CA GLN A 32 7.19 5.36 -6.74
C GLN A 32 7.55 4.98 -5.29
N THR A 33 8.50 5.69 -4.68
CA THR A 33 8.90 5.47 -3.30
C THR A 33 7.72 5.71 -2.35
N LYS A 34 6.97 6.79 -2.54
CA LYS A 34 5.77 7.07 -1.74
C LYS A 34 4.70 5.99 -1.90
N LEU A 35 4.49 5.47 -3.11
CA LEU A 35 3.59 4.34 -3.34
C LEU A 35 4.04 3.09 -2.58
N MET A 36 5.32 2.75 -2.64
CA MET A 36 5.89 1.63 -1.90
C MET A 36 5.70 1.77 -0.38
N ASP A 37 5.90 2.97 0.17
CA ASP A 37 5.68 3.27 1.59
C ASP A 37 4.21 3.09 2.00
N ILE A 38 3.28 3.62 1.21
CA ILE A 38 1.84 3.48 1.44
C ILE A 38 1.43 2.01 1.46
N LEU A 39 1.88 1.23 0.47
CA LEU A 39 1.57 -0.19 0.35
C LEU A 39 2.24 -1.02 1.45
N SER A 40 3.43 -0.66 1.87
CA SER A 40 4.12 -1.29 3.00
C SER A 40 3.34 -1.11 4.32
N ASN A 41 2.84 0.10 4.58
CA ASN A 41 2.00 0.38 5.75
C ASN A 41 0.69 -0.40 5.70
N TYR A 42 0.04 -0.45 4.54
CA TYR A 42 -1.18 -1.22 4.32
C TYR A 42 -0.97 -2.72 4.56
N GLN A 43 0.10 -3.29 4.02
CA GLN A 43 0.48 -4.69 4.24
C GLN A 43 0.69 -4.98 5.73
N GLY A 44 1.36 -4.09 6.44
CA GLY A 44 1.62 -4.23 7.88
C GLY A 44 0.33 -4.38 8.71
N PHE A 45 -0.74 -3.74 8.29
CA PHE A 45 -2.06 -3.86 8.93
C PHE A 45 -2.84 -5.09 8.45
N LYS A 46 -2.93 -5.30 7.14
CA LYS A 46 -3.73 -6.40 6.54
C LYS A 46 -3.09 -7.77 6.69
N LYS A 47 -1.76 -7.84 6.88
CA LYS A 47 -1.00 -9.09 7.00
C LYS A 47 -1.16 -10.02 5.78
N CYS A 48 -1.29 -9.45 4.59
CA CYS A 48 -1.35 -10.17 3.32
C CYS A 48 0.02 -10.22 2.65
N THR A 49 0.20 -11.11 1.68
CA THR A 49 1.35 -11.01 0.77
C THR A 49 1.03 -9.97 -0.30
N LEU A 50 1.86 -8.94 -0.41
CA LEU A 50 1.67 -7.86 -1.37
C LEU A 50 2.83 -7.83 -2.36
N ILE A 51 2.49 -7.84 -3.65
CA ILE A 51 3.44 -7.79 -4.75
C ILE A 51 3.11 -6.57 -5.61
N LEU A 52 4.04 -5.65 -5.70
CA LEU A 52 3.95 -4.48 -6.57
C LEU A 52 4.76 -4.75 -7.83
N VAL A 53 4.12 -4.68 -8.99
CA VAL A 53 4.77 -4.95 -10.27
C VAL A 53 4.99 -3.66 -11.03
N PHE A 54 6.21 -3.49 -11.45
CA PHE A 54 6.66 -2.35 -12.21
C PHE A 54 7.12 -2.77 -13.61
N ASP A 55 6.67 -2.00 -14.61
CA ASP A 55 6.91 -2.26 -16.01
C ASP A 55 8.28 -1.75 -16.47
N ALA A 56 9.19 -2.64 -16.75
CA ALA A 56 10.52 -2.32 -17.27
C ALA A 56 10.80 -2.94 -18.64
N TYR A 57 9.79 -3.42 -19.35
CA TYR A 57 9.92 -4.18 -20.59
C TYR A 57 10.63 -3.46 -21.73
N LYS A 58 10.68 -2.14 -21.70
CA LYS A 58 11.35 -1.32 -22.73
C LYS A 58 12.83 -1.06 -22.47
N ILE A 59 13.35 -1.52 -21.32
CA ILE A 59 14.77 -1.38 -21.00
C ILE A 59 15.52 -2.53 -21.62
N GLU A 60 16.32 -2.23 -22.66
CA GLU A 60 17.12 -3.22 -23.36
C GLU A 60 18.09 -3.92 -22.40
N GLY A 61 18.13 -5.24 -22.46
CA GLY A 61 18.98 -6.06 -21.60
C GLY A 61 18.56 -6.13 -20.14
N HIS A 62 17.40 -5.57 -19.75
CA HIS A 62 16.93 -5.64 -18.36
C HIS A 62 16.45 -7.07 -18.03
N ALA A 63 17.05 -7.67 -17.02
CA ALA A 63 16.58 -8.91 -16.44
C ALA A 63 15.45 -8.66 -15.43
N GLU A 64 14.63 -9.68 -15.19
CA GLU A 64 13.64 -9.63 -14.11
C GLU A 64 14.36 -9.38 -12.77
N GLU A 65 13.91 -8.38 -12.05
CA GLU A 65 14.44 -8.03 -10.73
C GLU A 65 13.31 -8.07 -9.71
N VAL A 66 13.50 -8.83 -8.65
CA VAL A 66 12.60 -8.90 -7.51
C VAL A 66 13.34 -8.42 -6.28
N ILE A 67 12.87 -7.32 -5.69
CA ILE A 67 13.42 -6.78 -4.46
C ILE A 67 12.38 -6.86 -3.33
N THR A 68 12.86 -6.93 -2.11
CA THR A 68 12.01 -6.77 -0.93
C THR A 68 12.16 -5.33 -0.43
N TYR A 69 11.04 -4.61 -0.42
CA TYR A 69 10.95 -3.27 0.14
C TYR A 69 10.16 -3.32 1.44
N HIS A 70 10.85 -3.20 2.58
CA HIS A 70 10.28 -3.44 3.91
C HIS A 70 9.59 -4.80 3.99
N ASN A 71 8.26 -4.84 3.91
CA ASN A 71 7.41 -6.03 4.04
C ASN A 71 6.63 -6.37 2.75
N ILE A 72 6.94 -5.72 1.64
CA ILE A 72 6.34 -5.99 0.33
C ILE A 72 7.38 -6.47 -0.68
N HIS A 73 6.91 -7.19 -1.69
CA HIS A 73 7.74 -7.58 -2.83
C HIS A 73 7.52 -6.59 -3.97
N VAL A 74 8.61 -6.11 -4.54
CA VAL A 74 8.60 -5.22 -5.71
C VAL A 74 9.27 -5.90 -6.87
N VAL A 75 8.56 -6.03 -7.97
CA VAL A 75 9.03 -6.70 -9.18
C VAL A 75 9.19 -5.68 -10.30
N TYR A 76 10.36 -5.69 -10.91
CA TYR A 76 10.61 -5.00 -12.18
C TYR A 76 10.64 -6.05 -13.27
N THR A 77 9.77 -5.91 -14.28
CA THR A 77 9.68 -6.90 -15.36
C THR A 77 10.92 -6.90 -16.23
N LYS A 78 11.23 -8.05 -16.82
CA LYS A 78 12.35 -8.18 -17.76
C LYS A 78 12.03 -7.50 -19.09
N GLU A 79 13.07 -7.36 -19.93
CA GLU A 79 12.89 -6.95 -21.32
C GLU A 79 11.81 -7.77 -22.04
N ALA A 80 10.97 -7.10 -22.81
CA ALA A 80 9.87 -7.68 -23.57
C ALA A 80 8.72 -8.31 -22.76
N GLU A 81 8.72 -8.22 -21.44
CA GLU A 81 7.61 -8.65 -20.58
C GLU A 81 6.92 -7.44 -19.95
N THR A 82 5.63 -7.24 -20.22
CA THR A 82 4.84 -6.19 -19.59
C THR A 82 4.42 -6.56 -18.16
N ALA A 83 4.08 -5.56 -17.36
CA ALA A 83 3.54 -5.80 -16.01
C ALA A 83 2.26 -6.66 -16.07
N ASP A 84 1.39 -6.41 -17.04
CA ASP A 84 0.15 -7.17 -17.25
C ASP A 84 0.43 -8.65 -17.52
N GLN A 85 1.39 -8.95 -18.40
CA GLN A 85 1.82 -10.33 -18.68
C GLN A 85 2.41 -11.01 -17.44
N TYR A 86 3.21 -10.28 -16.66
CA TYR A 86 3.77 -10.81 -15.42
C TYR A 86 2.67 -11.12 -14.39
N ILE A 87 1.71 -10.22 -14.22
CA ILE A 87 0.57 -10.41 -13.31
C ILE A 87 -0.26 -11.60 -13.73
N GLU A 88 -0.62 -11.71 -15.02
CA GLU A 88 -1.40 -12.82 -15.55
C GLU A 88 -0.71 -14.18 -15.30
N LYS A 89 0.58 -14.26 -15.62
CA LYS A 89 1.41 -15.45 -15.37
C LYS A 89 1.44 -15.82 -13.89
N THR A 90 1.60 -14.82 -13.01
CA THR A 90 1.66 -15.03 -11.57
C THR A 90 0.32 -15.48 -11.01
N VAL A 91 -0.79 -14.86 -11.41
CA VAL A 91 -2.15 -15.25 -11.03
C VAL A 91 -2.45 -16.69 -11.46
N HIS A 92 -2.07 -17.06 -12.69
CA HIS A 92 -2.23 -18.42 -13.17
C HIS A 92 -1.49 -19.45 -12.32
N LYS A 93 -0.28 -19.09 -11.87
CA LYS A 93 0.58 -19.97 -11.07
C LYS A 93 0.07 -20.16 -9.64
N ILE A 94 -0.36 -19.08 -8.98
CA ILE A 94 -0.69 -19.09 -7.53
C ILE A 94 -2.19 -19.08 -7.24
N GLY A 95 -3.03 -18.74 -8.22
CA GLY A 95 -4.46 -18.51 -8.01
C GLY A 95 -5.27 -19.74 -7.64
N ARG A 96 -4.74 -20.96 -7.90
CA ARG A 96 -5.41 -22.21 -7.53
C ARG A 96 -5.39 -22.51 -6.04
N GLU A 97 -4.34 -22.05 -5.36
CA GLU A 97 -4.08 -22.34 -3.94
C GLU A 97 -4.29 -21.13 -3.03
N ASN A 98 -4.44 -19.95 -3.61
CA ASN A 98 -4.51 -18.70 -2.88
C ASN A 98 -5.68 -17.83 -3.35
N GLN A 99 -6.25 -17.06 -2.44
CA GLN A 99 -7.14 -15.96 -2.82
C GLN A 99 -6.30 -14.78 -3.30
N VAL A 100 -6.34 -14.53 -4.60
CA VAL A 100 -5.59 -13.46 -5.22
C VAL A 100 -6.51 -12.30 -5.55
N THR A 101 -6.12 -11.09 -5.18
CA THR A 101 -6.78 -9.85 -5.60
C THR A 101 -5.79 -9.04 -6.40
N VAL A 102 -6.18 -8.61 -7.59
CA VAL A 102 -5.36 -7.76 -8.45
C VAL A 102 -5.97 -6.37 -8.54
N ALA A 103 -5.17 -5.37 -8.21
CA ALA A 103 -5.54 -3.98 -8.33
C ALA A 103 -4.90 -3.38 -9.58
N THR A 104 -5.73 -3.00 -10.54
CA THR A 104 -5.29 -2.37 -11.79
C THR A 104 -6.32 -1.34 -12.26
N SER A 105 -5.86 -0.33 -12.98
CA SER A 105 -6.72 0.64 -13.67
C SER A 105 -7.09 0.23 -15.10
N ASP A 106 -6.53 -0.86 -15.60
CA ASP A 106 -6.85 -1.37 -16.94
C ASP A 106 -8.08 -2.28 -16.90
N GLY A 107 -9.14 -1.89 -17.63
CA GLY A 107 -10.39 -2.64 -17.69
C GLY A 107 -10.28 -3.98 -18.39
N LEU A 108 -9.42 -4.10 -19.42
CA LEU A 108 -9.16 -5.35 -20.14
C LEU A 108 -8.43 -6.36 -19.25
N GLU A 109 -7.39 -5.92 -18.54
CA GLU A 109 -6.67 -6.73 -17.58
C GLU A 109 -7.60 -7.24 -16.48
N GLN A 110 -8.50 -6.39 -15.98
CA GLN A 110 -9.50 -6.81 -14.99
C GLN A 110 -10.39 -7.95 -15.47
N ILE A 111 -10.76 -7.97 -16.75
CA ILE A 111 -11.59 -9.04 -17.35
C ILE A 111 -10.79 -10.34 -17.45
N ILE A 112 -9.55 -10.28 -17.89
CA ILE A 112 -8.65 -11.44 -18.01
C ILE A 112 -8.43 -12.10 -16.65
N ILE A 113 -8.15 -11.30 -15.64
CA ILE A 113 -7.92 -11.75 -14.27
C ILE A 113 -9.16 -12.43 -13.67
N MET A 114 -10.35 -11.92 -13.92
CA MET A 114 -11.60 -12.56 -13.51
C MET A 114 -11.78 -13.95 -14.14
N GLY A 115 -11.41 -14.11 -15.41
CA GLY A 115 -11.44 -15.40 -16.11
C GLY A 115 -10.52 -16.45 -15.48
N GLN A 116 -9.52 -16.04 -14.71
CA GLN A 116 -8.57 -16.92 -14.00
C GLN A 116 -8.97 -17.17 -12.52
N GLY A 117 -10.12 -16.68 -12.07
CA GLY A 117 -10.63 -16.89 -10.72
C GLY A 117 -10.06 -15.95 -9.66
N ALA A 118 -9.30 -14.93 -10.04
CA ALA A 118 -8.84 -13.91 -9.13
C ALA A 118 -9.89 -12.78 -8.94
N HIS A 119 -9.88 -12.15 -7.79
CA HIS A 119 -10.69 -10.98 -7.53
C HIS A 119 -10.07 -9.75 -8.18
N ARG A 120 -10.91 -8.90 -8.74
CA ARG A 120 -10.48 -7.62 -9.31
C ARG A 120 -10.73 -6.47 -8.36
N MET A 121 -9.85 -5.49 -8.39
CA MET A 121 -10.01 -4.21 -7.73
C MET A 121 -9.52 -3.09 -8.66
N SER A 122 -10.20 -1.97 -8.69
CA SER A 122 -9.69 -0.79 -9.39
C SER A 122 -8.60 -0.10 -8.56
N ALA A 123 -7.72 0.66 -9.22
CA ALA A 123 -6.72 1.45 -8.51
C ALA A 123 -7.37 2.45 -7.52
N ARG A 124 -8.51 3.02 -7.87
CA ARG A 124 -9.30 3.88 -6.98
C ARG A 124 -9.87 3.10 -5.81
N GLY A 125 -10.43 1.91 -6.06
CA GLY A 125 -10.95 1.03 -5.00
C GLY A 125 -9.87 0.64 -3.99
N LEU A 126 -8.67 0.33 -4.45
CA LEU A 126 -7.51 0.10 -3.57
C LEU A 126 -7.19 1.34 -2.72
N ARG A 127 -7.23 2.54 -3.32
CA ARG A 127 -6.99 3.79 -2.58
C ARG A 127 -8.01 4.01 -1.48
N ASP A 128 -9.27 3.77 -1.78
CA ASP A 128 -10.36 3.91 -0.80
C ASP A 128 -10.21 2.91 0.35
N GLU A 129 -9.82 1.67 0.06
CA GLU A 129 -9.53 0.64 1.07
C GLU A 129 -8.33 1.02 1.94
N ILE A 130 -7.27 1.56 1.36
CA ILE A 130 -6.10 2.04 2.09
C ILE A 130 -6.48 3.18 3.03
N LYS A 131 -7.25 4.17 2.57
CA LYS A 131 -7.73 5.28 3.41
C LYS A 131 -8.62 4.79 4.55
N ALA A 132 -9.51 3.85 4.30
CA ALA A 132 -10.33 3.23 5.34
C ALA A 132 -9.47 2.51 6.39
N THR A 133 -8.43 1.80 5.97
CA THR A 133 -7.47 1.14 6.84
C THR A 133 -6.68 2.14 7.69
N GLU A 134 -6.21 3.23 7.11
CA GLU A 134 -5.52 4.31 7.84
C GLU A 134 -6.42 4.93 8.92
N ASN A 135 -7.70 5.14 8.62
CA ASN A 135 -8.68 5.64 9.59
C ASN A 135 -8.92 4.65 10.74
N GLN A 136 -9.01 3.35 10.47
CA GLN A 136 -9.12 2.31 11.49
C GLN A 136 -7.90 2.30 12.42
N ILE A 137 -6.70 2.43 11.88
CA ILE A 137 -5.45 2.52 12.65
C ILE A 137 -5.50 3.73 13.59
N ARG A 138 -5.89 4.90 13.08
CA ARG A 138 -6.02 6.13 13.91
C ARG A 138 -7.01 5.94 15.05
N GLN A 139 -8.18 5.36 14.79
CA GLN A 139 -9.19 5.09 15.81
C GLN A 139 -8.66 4.16 16.90
N GLN A 140 -8.01 3.05 16.54
CA GLN A 140 -7.42 2.13 17.51
C GLN A 140 -6.35 2.80 18.37
N TRP A 141 -5.54 3.70 17.81
CA TRP A 141 -4.56 4.47 18.58
C TRP A 141 -5.22 5.44 19.56
N HIS A 142 -6.31 6.11 19.16
CA HIS A 142 -7.07 6.98 20.04
C HIS A 142 -7.70 6.21 21.21
N GLU A 143 -8.32 5.07 20.95
CA GLU A 143 -8.93 4.22 21.97
C GLU A 143 -7.89 3.69 22.97
N LYS A 144 -6.74 3.22 22.47
CA LYS A 144 -5.63 2.77 23.33
C LYS A 144 -5.10 3.89 24.21
N ARG A 145 -4.98 5.12 23.68
CA ARG A 145 -4.54 6.27 24.48
C ARG A 145 -5.56 6.64 25.55
N GLN A 146 -6.84 6.58 25.26
CA GLN A 146 -7.89 6.85 26.24
C GLN A 146 -7.93 5.78 27.32
N SER A 147 -7.87 4.50 26.95
CA SER A 147 -7.85 3.40 27.93
C SER A 147 -6.62 3.46 28.83
N SER A 148 -5.44 3.79 28.30
CA SER A 148 -4.23 3.95 29.09
C SER A 148 -4.33 5.12 30.09
N LYS A 149 -4.97 6.23 29.70
CA LYS A 149 -5.22 7.36 30.61
C LYS A 149 -6.20 6.98 31.73
N ASN A 150 -7.27 6.28 31.37
CA ASN A 150 -8.26 5.82 32.35
C ASN A 150 -7.64 4.81 33.33
N TYR A 151 -6.84 3.87 32.83
CA TYR A 151 -6.12 2.91 33.64
C TYR A 151 -5.19 3.57 34.68
N LEU A 152 -4.50 4.63 34.31
CA LEU A 152 -3.64 5.38 35.23
C LEU A 152 -4.47 6.12 36.30
N ILE A 153 -5.61 6.69 35.93
CA ILE A 153 -6.51 7.40 36.85
C ILE A 153 -7.17 6.42 37.82
N ASP A 154 -7.66 5.28 37.31
CA ASP A 154 -8.36 4.27 38.11
C ASP A 154 -7.43 3.53 39.09
N ASN A 155 -6.12 3.52 38.83
CA ASN A 155 -5.13 2.88 39.71
C ASN A 155 -4.41 3.84 40.66
N ILE A 156 -4.70 5.14 40.58
CA ILE A 156 -4.19 6.12 41.56
C ILE A 156 -5.15 6.11 42.78
N SER A 157 -4.60 5.85 43.97
CA SER A 157 -5.39 6.00 45.21
C SER A 157 -5.95 7.40 45.35
N ASP A 158 -7.13 7.55 45.93
CA ASP A 158 -7.79 8.85 46.13
C ASP A 158 -6.85 9.86 46.84
N GLU A 159 -6.02 9.39 47.77
CA GLU A 159 -5.02 10.20 48.46
C GLU A 159 -3.94 10.77 47.51
N MET A 160 -3.48 9.93 46.56
CA MET A 160 -2.51 10.32 45.56
C MET A 160 -3.10 11.32 44.55
N ALA A 161 -4.37 11.13 44.18
CA ALA A 161 -5.10 12.04 43.30
C ALA A 161 -5.28 13.44 43.96
N GLN A 162 -5.63 13.48 45.27
CA GLN A 162 -5.70 14.70 46.07
C GLN A 162 -4.36 15.39 46.15
N TYR A 163 -3.29 14.65 46.46
CA TYR A 163 -1.93 15.19 46.51
C TYR A 163 -1.49 15.85 45.19
N MET A 164 -1.78 15.21 44.05
CA MET A 164 -1.47 15.77 42.75
C MET A 164 -2.30 17.01 42.41
N GLN A 165 -3.56 17.10 42.84
CA GLN A 165 -4.39 18.30 42.68
C GLN A 165 -3.89 19.47 43.52
N GLU A 166 -3.54 19.25 44.77
CA GLU A 166 -2.97 20.28 45.65
C GLU A 166 -1.67 20.88 45.10
N LYS A 167 -0.76 20.00 44.62
CA LYS A 167 0.48 20.43 43.96
C LYS A 167 0.28 21.20 42.66
N ARG A 168 -0.84 21.01 41.98
CA ARG A 168 -1.17 21.72 40.74
C ARG A 168 -1.72 23.13 41.01
N LEU A 169 -2.31 23.34 42.18
CA LEU A 169 -2.87 24.62 42.59
C LEU A 169 -1.82 25.56 43.24
N GLU A 170 -0.65 25.05 43.64
CA GLU A 170 0.48 25.82 44.18
C GLU A 170 1.39 26.48 43.12
N LYS A 171 1.06 26.38 41.81
CA LYS A 171 1.72 27.07 40.70
C LYS A 171 0.81 28.13 40.12
#